data_caca1bbc73ad5d65983ab284bdcce6d8
#
_entry.id   caca1bbc73ad5d65983ab284bdcce6d8
#
_cell.length_a   1.000
_cell.length_b   1.000
_cell.length_c   1.000
_cell.angle_alpha   90.00
_cell.angle_beta   90.00
_cell.angle_gamma   90.00
#
_symmetry.space_group_name_H-M   'P 1'
#
loop_
_entity.id
_entity.type
_entity.pdbx_description
1 polymer ?
#
loop_
_entity_poly.entity_id
_entity_poly.type
_entity_poly.pdbx_seq_one_letter_code
_entity_poly.pdbx_strand_id
1 'polypeptide(L)'
;DVSPFIESNQELDTTKAGIQDIKLSVTDSSGNVNEKTFTFAVSDLTAPVVTLSQGNDIVIDYGSEFKLENFLTATDDQSAVTNTVTGEVDTKKENEVQTNTVSTQDEAKNEVLTTLNFTVKDISGPQVNLSTNAVEVIKGDAFDPRQYLVSAIDNKDGDVTGNVVIGNIDTGSTGDKAVTYTVSDSSGNQTVATLNVKVYTPGSKILETAYTKLGSPYVWGATGPNSFDCSGFTSWVY
;
A
#
# COMPACT_ATOMS: atom_id res chain seq x y z
N ASP A 1 -6.97 -40.76 58.01
CA ASP A 1 -6.17 -40.05 57.03
C ASP A 1 -6.84 -40.19 55.67
N VAL A 2 -7.33 -39.09 55.10
CA VAL A 2 -8.02 -39.03 53.81
C VAL A 2 -7.20 -38.38 52.74
N SER A 3 -5.92 -38.04 53.04
CA SER A 3 -5.02 -37.32 52.11
C SER A 3 -4.88 -37.92 50.71
N PRO A 4 -4.91 -39.24 50.49
CA PRO A 4 -4.85 -39.82 49.15
C PRO A 4 -6.16 -39.67 48.34
N PHE A 5 -7.24 -39.19 48.95
CA PHE A 5 -8.56 -39.05 48.34
C PHE A 5 -8.95 -37.56 48.10
N ILE A 6 -7.98 -36.64 48.11
CA ILE A 6 -8.21 -35.23 47.76
C ILE A 6 -8.12 -35.11 46.25
N GLU A 7 -9.18 -34.62 45.67
CA GLU A 7 -9.31 -34.36 44.25
C GLU A 7 -9.47 -32.86 43.98
N SER A 8 -8.97 -32.36 42.89
CA SER A 8 -9.24 -31.00 42.38
C SER A 8 -10.12 -31.04 41.18
N ASN A 9 -11.02 -30.06 41.00
CA ASN A 9 -11.83 -29.93 39.83
C ASN A 9 -11.03 -29.57 38.59
N GLN A 10 -9.89 -28.88 38.75
CA GLN A 10 -8.97 -28.46 37.70
C GLN A 10 -7.59 -28.14 38.29
N GLU A 11 -6.58 -28.03 37.43
CA GLU A 11 -5.28 -27.50 37.77
C GLU A 11 -5.27 -25.97 37.65
N LEU A 12 -4.41 -25.29 38.40
CA LEU A 12 -4.18 -23.86 38.25
C LEU A 12 -3.47 -23.61 36.93
N ASP A 13 -4.08 -22.85 36.04
CA ASP A 13 -3.48 -22.43 34.76
C ASP A 13 -2.73 -21.12 34.96
N THR A 14 -1.41 -21.20 35.15
CA THR A 14 -0.56 -20.02 35.34
C THR A 14 -0.26 -19.27 34.02
N THR A 15 -0.73 -19.79 32.89
CA THR A 15 -0.58 -19.13 31.58
C THR A 15 -1.74 -18.19 31.24
N LYS A 16 -2.76 -18.11 32.11
CA LYS A 16 -3.90 -17.23 31.95
C LYS A 16 -4.05 -16.30 33.13
N ALA A 17 -3.84 -15.02 32.91
CA ALA A 17 -4.08 -13.99 33.90
C ALA A 17 -5.57 -13.94 34.29
N GLY A 18 -5.83 -13.58 35.53
CA GLY A 18 -7.17 -13.44 36.08
C GLY A 18 -7.43 -14.25 37.34
N ILE A 19 -8.69 -14.28 37.75
CA ILE A 19 -9.13 -15.02 38.94
C ILE A 19 -9.50 -16.45 38.54
N GLN A 20 -8.93 -17.43 39.26
CA GLN A 20 -9.20 -18.85 39.06
C GLN A 20 -9.61 -19.49 40.38
N ASP A 21 -10.74 -20.17 40.39
CA ASP A 21 -11.26 -20.89 41.54
C ASP A 21 -10.95 -22.39 41.43
N ILE A 22 -10.10 -22.88 42.32
CA ILE A 22 -9.80 -24.30 42.44
C ILE A 22 -10.63 -24.89 43.59
N LYS A 23 -11.50 -25.83 43.25
CA LYS A 23 -12.31 -26.55 44.21
C LYS A 23 -11.66 -27.87 44.55
N LEU A 24 -11.31 -28.03 45.78
CA LEU A 24 -10.85 -29.30 46.32
C LEU A 24 -12.00 -30.05 46.96
N SER A 25 -12.08 -31.34 46.72
CA SER A 25 -13.03 -32.26 47.34
C SER A 25 -12.27 -33.42 48.02
N VAL A 26 -12.79 -33.83 49.12
CA VAL A 26 -12.30 -35.02 49.83
C VAL A 26 -13.49 -35.90 50.19
N THR A 27 -13.38 -37.19 49.91
CA THR A 27 -14.41 -38.17 50.19
C THR A 27 -13.88 -39.18 51.22
N ASP A 28 -14.63 -39.38 52.29
CA ASP A 28 -14.30 -40.42 53.27
C ASP A 28 -14.70 -41.83 52.78
N SER A 29 -14.28 -42.86 53.55
CA SER A 29 -14.58 -44.25 53.22
C SER A 29 -16.10 -44.62 53.31
N SER A 30 -16.92 -43.73 53.90
CA SER A 30 -18.36 -43.85 53.98
C SER A 30 -19.11 -43.08 52.90
N GLY A 31 -18.38 -42.41 51.99
CA GLY A 31 -18.93 -41.64 50.86
C GLY A 31 -19.35 -40.22 51.24
N ASN A 32 -19.01 -39.69 52.43
CA ASN A 32 -19.26 -38.30 52.76
C ASN A 32 -18.22 -37.40 52.09
N VAL A 33 -18.70 -36.34 51.42
CA VAL A 33 -17.88 -35.38 50.67
C VAL A 33 -17.79 -34.06 51.40
N ASN A 34 -16.57 -33.53 51.55
CA ASN A 34 -16.35 -32.15 51.98
C ASN A 34 -15.59 -31.40 50.88
N GLU A 35 -15.98 -30.16 50.65
CA GLU A 35 -15.44 -29.35 49.57
C GLU A 35 -14.99 -27.99 50.07
N LYS A 36 -13.88 -27.48 49.47
CA LYS A 36 -13.40 -26.14 49.74
C LYS A 36 -12.88 -25.49 48.46
N THR A 37 -13.33 -24.27 48.17
CA THR A 37 -12.84 -23.49 47.07
C THR A 37 -11.72 -22.56 47.52
N PHE A 38 -10.65 -22.50 46.73
CA PHE A 38 -9.56 -21.55 46.84
C PHE A 38 -9.53 -20.66 45.61
N THR A 39 -9.54 -19.35 45.84
CA THR A 39 -9.46 -18.34 44.80
C THR A 39 -8.01 -17.91 44.62
N PHE A 40 -7.50 -18.05 43.42
CA PHE A 40 -6.14 -17.63 43.06
C PHE A 40 -6.26 -16.45 42.07
N ALA A 41 -5.41 -15.45 42.26
CA ALA A 41 -5.19 -14.38 41.31
C ALA A 41 -3.89 -14.66 40.56
N VAL A 42 -3.99 -14.94 39.26
CA VAL A 42 -2.83 -15.03 38.38
C VAL A 42 -2.66 -13.64 37.74
N SER A 43 -1.52 -13.03 37.99
CA SER A 43 -1.20 -11.71 37.44
C SER A 43 -0.32 -11.86 36.21
N ASP A 44 -0.63 -11.10 35.19
CA ASP A 44 0.27 -10.88 34.07
C ASP A 44 1.36 -9.89 34.51
N LEU A 45 2.60 -10.32 34.40
CA LEU A 45 3.80 -9.53 34.73
C LEU A 45 4.75 -9.42 33.52
N THR A 46 4.33 -9.92 32.36
CA THR A 46 5.09 -9.87 31.11
C THR A 46 4.83 -8.55 30.43
N ALA A 47 5.88 -7.87 30.03
CA ALA A 47 5.72 -6.64 29.26
C ALA A 47 5.56 -6.94 27.76
N PRO A 48 4.82 -6.11 27.00
CA PRO A 48 4.67 -6.27 25.56
C PRO A 48 5.99 -6.34 24.80
N VAL A 49 6.02 -7.10 23.72
CA VAL A 49 7.16 -7.18 22.79
C VAL A 49 6.93 -6.19 21.66
N VAL A 50 7.82 -5.20 21.52
CA VAL A 50 7.79 -4.18 20.49
C VAL A 50 8.76 -4.55 19.37
N THR A 51 8.29 -4.49 18.14
CA THR A 51 9.08 -4.71 16.92
C THR A 51 9.05 -3.47 16.04
N LEU A 52 10.22 -2.98 15.65
CA LEU A 52 10.36 -1.83 14.73
C LEU A 52 10.65 -2.32 13.31
N SER A 53 10.00 -1.71 12.32
CA SER A 53 10.18 -2.05 10.89
C SER A 53 11.53 -1.56 10.33
N GLN A 54 12.07 -0.46 10.86
CA GLN A 54 13.26 0.22 10.33
C GLN A 54 14.29 0.64 11.40
N GLY A 55 14.10 0.22 12.66
CA GLY A 55 14.90 0.73 13.79
C GLY A 55 14.34 2.05 14.34
N ASN A 56 15.17 2.75 15.13
CA ASN A 56 14.71 3.94 15.89
C ASN A 56 14.81 5.25 15.10
N ASP A 57 15.68 5.33 14.10
CA ASP A 57 15.89 6.52 13.26
C ASP A 57 15.11 6.37 11.96
N ILE A 58 14.06 7.14 11.82
CA ILE A 58 13.05 7.00 10.76
C ILE A 58 13.06 8.26 9.90
N VAL A 59 13.13 8.08 8.58
CA VAL A 59 12.92 9.15 7.61
C VAL A 59 11.47 9.14 7.16
N ILE A 60 10.82 10.30 7.24
CA ILE A 60 9.43 10.51 6.79
C ILE A 60 9.46 11.48 5.61
N ASP A 61 8.68 11.16 4.57
CA ASP A 61 8.50 12.06 3.44
C ASP A 61 7.72 13.32 3.83
N TYR A 62 8.13 14.46 3.28
CA TYR A 62 7.51 15.75 3.57
C TYR A 62 6.01 15.74 3.28
N GLY A 63 5.21 16.21 4.25
CA GLY A 63 3.76 16.33 4.12
C GLY A 63 2.99 15.02 4.07
N SER A 64 3.65 13.86 4.22
CA SER A 64 2.98 12.57 4.27
C SER A 64 2.14 12.41 5.55
N GLU A 65 1.13 11.53 5.50
CA GLU A 65 0.35 11.17 6.68
C GLU A 65 1.19 10.31 7.64
N PHE A 66 1.33 10.76 8.89
CA PHE A 66 2.00 9.97 9.92
C PHE A 66 1.07 8.87 10.45
N LYS A 67 1.54 7.60 10.40
CA LYS A 67 0.86 6.44 10.97
C LYS A 67 1.88 5.59 11.71
N LEU A 68 1.72 5.48 13.03
CA LEU A 68 2.65 4.75 13.89
C LEU A 68 2.78 3.27 13.48
N GLU A 69 1.68 2.65 13.06
CA GLU A 69 1.62 1.25 12.63
C GLU A 69 2.53 0.91 11.44
N ASN A 70 2.98 1.91 10.68
CA ASN A 70 3.96 1.71 9.60
C ASN A 70 5.38 1.46 10.15
N PHE A 71 5.64 1.83 11.39
CA PHE A 71 6.98 1.84 11.99
C PHE A 71 7.13 0.88 13.16
N LEU A 72 6.02 0.62 13.88
CA LEU A 72 6.02 -0.15 15.10
C LEU A 72 4.85 -1.13 15.13
N THR A 73 5.14 -2.37 15.49
CA THR A 73 4.14 -3.37 15.87
C THR A 73 4.43 -3.86 17.28
N ALA A 74 3.39 -4.23 18.02
CA ALA A 74 3.55 -4.75 19.37
C ALA A 74 2.59 -5.91 19.62
N THR A 75 3.05 -6.88 20.40
CA THR A 75 2.26 -8.05 20.81
C THR A 75 2.53 -8.35 22.27
N ASP A 76 1.56 -8.97 22.92
CA ASP A 76 1.67 -9.51 24.24
C ASP A 76 1.14 -10.95 24.27
N ASP A 77 1.59 -11.75 25.23
CA ASP A 77 1.23 -13.16 25.32
C ASP A 77 -0.11 -13.42 26.01
N GLN A 78 -0.63 -12.45 26.76
CA GLN A 78 -1.87 -12.59 27.55
C GLN A 78 -3.01 -11.67 27.07
N SER A 79 -2.69 -10.51 26.51
CA SER A 79 -3.68 -9.47 26.28
C SER A 79 -3.42 -8.59 25.05
N ALA A 80 -4.38 -7.74 24.74
CA ALA A 80 -4.23 -6.71 23.71
C ALA A 80 -3.30 -5.59 24.21
N VAL A 81 -2.55 -5.00 23.29
CA VAL A 81 -1.64 -3.88 23.56
C VAL A 81 -2.19 -2.56 23.07
N THR A 82 -1.84 -1.49 23.77
CA THR A 82 -2.18 -0.10 23.41
C THR A 82 -0.90 0.70 23.26
N ASN A 83 -0.77 1.38 22.11
CA ASN A 83 0.36 2.28 21.83
C ASN A 83 -0.08 3.73 21.99
N THR A 84 0.68 4.51 22.74
CA THR A 84 0.47 5.96 22.92
C THR A 84 1.76 6.71 22.60
N VAL A 85 1.69 7.62 21.63
CA VAL A 85 2.83 8.48 21.25
C VAL A 85 2.80 9.75 22.09
N THR A 86 3.95 10.10 22.68
CA THR A 86 4.12 11.36 23.39
C THR A 86 4.64 12.41 22.43
N GLY A 87 3.86 13.48 22.21
CA GLY A 87 4.14 14.55 21.26
C GLY A 87 3.54 14.30 19.89
N GLU A 88 3.57 15.34 19.06
CA GLU A 88 3.15 15.29 17.66
C GLU A 88 4.36 15.10 16.74
N VAL A 89 4.17 14.39 15.64
CA VAL A 89 5.16 14.31 14.56
C VAL A 89 4.69 15.26 13.46
N ASP A 90 5.39 16.39 13.29
CA ASP A 90 5.12 17.35 12.23
C ASP A 90 5.85 16.96 10.95
N THR A 91 5.13 16.38 10.00
CA THR A 91 5.68 15.92 8.72
C THR A 91 6.04 17.05 7.75
N LYS A 92 5.84 18.31 8.13
CA LYS A 92 6.27 19.50 7.36
C LYS A 92 7.50 20.18 7.94
N LYS A 93 8.02 19.70 9.07
CA LYS A 93 9.17 20.27 9.75
C LYS A 93 10.45 19.55 9.33
N GLU A 94 11.09 20.06 8.27
CA GLU A 94 12.33 19.51 7.75
C GLU A 94 13.57 19.88 8.59
N ASN A 95 14.63 19.10 8.41
CA ASN A 95 15.99 19.34 8.94
C ASN A 95 16.11 19.37 10.47
N GLU A 96 15.10 18.90 11.17
CA GLU A 96 15.14 18.69 12.62
C GLU A 96 14.81 17.23 12.94
N VAL A 97 15.46 16.70 13.97
CA VAL A 97 15.13 15.40 14.53
C VAL A 97 14.01 15.59 15.55
N GLN A 98 12.86 15.01 15.30
CA GLN A 98 11.72 15.00 16.21
C GLN A 98 11.77 13.70 17.02
N THR A 99 12.13 13.82 18.29
CA THR A 99 12.22 12.65 19.19
C THR A 99 10.91 12.46 19.93
N ASN A 100 10.29 11.30 19.73
CA ASN A 100 9.03 10.94 20.35
C ASN A 100 9.19 9.64 21.14
N THR A 101 8.48 9.53 22.25
CA THR A 101 8.42 8.27 23.02
C THR A 101 7.08 7.60 22.79
N VAL A 102 7.12 6.32 22.43
CA VAL A 102 5.95 5.46 22.35
C VAL A 102 5.88 4.64 23.64
N SER A 103 4.79 4.81 24.39
CA SER A 103 4.42 3.94 25.49
C SER A 103 3.55 2.82 24.95
N THR A 104 4.00 1.59 25.06
CA THR A 104 3.26 0.37 24.71
C THR A 104 2.87 -0.34 25.98
N GLN A 105 1.57 -0.46 26.24
CA GLN A 105 1.02 -1.07 27.45
C GLN A 105 0.08 -2.23 27.10
N ASP A 106 0.11 -3.29 27.89
CA ASP A 106 -0.89 -4.33 27.93
C ASP A 106 -2.11 -3.95 28.81
N GLU A 107 -3.06 -4.86 28.98
CA GLU A 107 -4.22 -4.65 29.85
C GLU A 107 -3.85 -4.67 31.33
N ALA A 108 -2.79 -5.41 31.72
CA ALA A 108 -2.28 -5.47 33.09
C ALA A 108 -1.42 -4.25 33.48
N LYS A 109 -1.16 -3.34 32.52
CA LYS A 109 -0.35 -2.12 32.65
C LYS A 109 1.16 -2.38 32.73
N ASN A 110 1.63 -3.53 32.26
CA ASN A 110 3.05 -3.68 31.99
C ASN A 110 3.39 -2.81 30.78
N GLU A 111 4.50 -2.08 30.85
CA GLU A 111 4.85 -1.01 29.91
C GLU A 111 6.23 -1.20 29.31
N VAL A 112 6.32 -0.89 28.01
CA VAL A 112 7.60 -0.71 27.31
C VAL A 112 7.62 0.69 26.71
N LEU A 113 8.69 1.44 26.98
CA LEU A 113 8.95 2.74 26.38
C LEU A 113 9.93 2.61 25.23
N THR A 114 9.52 3.03 24.05
CA THR A 114 10.34 3.02 22.83
C THR A 114 10.56 4.44 22.35
N THR A 115 11.82 4.86 22.21
CA THR A 115 12.16 6.18 21.65
C THR A 115 12.35 6.06 20.15
N LEU A 116 11.66 6.91 19.38
CA LEU A 116 11.76 7.03 17.93
C LEU A 116 12.21 8.43 17.56
N ASN A 117 13.13 8.52 16.61
CA ASN A 117 13.65 9.77 16.05
C ASN A 117 13.15 9.90 14.62
N PHE A 118 12.34 10.90 14.36
CA PHE A 118 11.82 11.17 13.02
C PHE A 118 12.57 12.34 12.39
N THR A 119 13.04 12.13 11.18
CA THR A 119 13.62 13.18 10.32
C THR A 119 12.76 13.34 9.09
N VAL A 120 12.20 14.53 8.89
CA VAL A 120 11.41 14.81 7.69
C VAL A 120 12.35 15.23 6.56
N LYS A 121 12.20 14.60 5.42
CA LYS A 121 12.89 14.94 4.18
C LYS A 121 11.93 14.84 3.02
N ASP A 122 12.11 15.66 2.06
CA ASP A 122 11.45 15.51 0.77
C ASP A 122 12.22 14.45 -0.04
N ILE A 123 11.60 13.29 -0.22
CA ILE A 123 12.19 12.13 -0.89
C ILE A 123 11.33 11.61 -2.05
N SER A 124 10.18 12.24 -2.28
CA SER A 124 9.28 11.92 -3.39
C SER A 124 9.42 12.95 -4.50
N GLY A 125 9.57 12.50 -5.74
CA GLY A 125 9.55 13.42 -6.87
C GLY A 125 8.13 13.82 -7.30
N PRO A 126 8.00 14.90 -8.10
CA PRO A 126 6.70 15.42 -8.52
C PRO A 126 5.84 14.37 -9.24
N GLN A 127 4.55 14.38 -8.98
CA GLN A 127 3.58 13.54 -9.70
C GLN A 127 3.22 14.19 -11.03
N VAL A 128 3.58 13.57 -12.15
CA VAL A 128 3.26 14.03 -13.51
C VAL A 128 1.95 13.39 -13.97
N ASN A 129 0.98 14.22 -14.32
CA ASN A 129 -0.31 13.79 -14.84
C ASN A 129 -0.42 14.13 -16.33
N LEU A 130 -0.69 13.12 -17.14
CA LEU A 130 -0.97 13.26 -18.57
C LEU A 130 -2.46 13.02 -18.84
N SER A 131 -3.02 13.69 -19.85
CA SER A 131 -4.42 13.49 -20.27
C SER A 131 -4.67 12.09 -20.85
N THR A 132 -3.62 11.46 -21.37
CA THR A 132 -3.61 10.07 -21.86
C THR A 132 -2.18 9.53 -21.82
N ASN A 133 -2.04 8.22 -21.82
CA ASN A 133 -0.74 7.55 -21.90
C ASN A 133 -0.39 7.02 -23.31
N ALA A 134 -1.32 7.13 -24.28
CA ALA A 134 -1.11 6.68 -25.64
C ALA A 134 -1.91 7.52 -26.64
N VAL A 135 -1.30 7.78 -27.80
CA VAL A 135 -1.91 8.52 -28.89
C VAL A 135 -1.48 7.95 -30.25
N GLU A 136 -2.28 8.18 -31.26
CA GLU A 136 -1.96 7.86 -32.65
C GLU A 136 -1.74 9.14 -33.46
N VAL A 137 -0.71 9.18 -34.30
CA VAL A 137 -0.35 10.32 -35.14
C VAL A 137 -0.12 9.86 -36.57
N ILE A 138 -0.64 10.60 -37.56
CA ILE A 138 -0.39 10.32 -38.98
C ILE A 138 1.05 10.71 -39.30
N LYS A 139 1.73 9.87 -40.09
CA LYS A 139 3.09 10.13 -40.54
C LYS A 139 3.20 11.49 -41.23
N GLY A 140 4.12 12.32 -40.73
CA GLY A 140 4.41 13.65 -41.26
C GLY A 140 3.55 14.77 -40.70
N ASP A 141 2.51 14.45 -39.89
CA ASP A 141 1.73 15.48 -39.22
C ASP A 141 2.54 16.16 -38.10
N ALA A 142 2.21 17.42 -37.84
CA ALA A 142 2.75 18.15 -36.72
C ALA A 142 2.24 17.52 -35.40
N PHE A 143 3.14 17.34 -34.45
CA PHE A 143 2.81 16.77 -33.15
C PHE A 143 3.35 17.67 -32.04
N ASP A 144 2.46 18.18 -31.21
CA ASP A 144 2.84 18.95 -30.01
C ASP A 144 2.57 18.12 -28.76
N PRO A 145 3.60 17.56 -28.12
CA PRO A 145 3.42 16.77 -26.91
C PRO A 145 2.96 17.58 -25.70
N ARG A 146 3.17 18.91 -25.68
CA ARG A 146 2.79 19.76 -24.56
C ARG A 146 1.27 19.74 -24.28
N GLN A 147 0.44 19.54 -25.29
CA GLN A 147 -1.02 19.45 -25.14
C GLN A 147 -1.52 18.29 -24.26
N TYR A 148 -0.66 17.28 -24.02
CA TYR A 148 -1.00 16.12 -23.20
C TYR A 148 -0.56 16.26 -21.75
N LEU A 149 0.28 17.25 -21.42
CA LEU A 149 0.65 17.54 -20.04
C LEU A 149 -0.49 18.27 -19.33
N VAL A 150 -1.01 17.67 -18.26
CA VAL A 150 -2.06 18.28 -17.42
C VAL A 150 -1.43 19.03 -16.27
N SER A 151 -0.57 18.35 -15.50
CA SER A 151 0.10 18.95 -14.34
C SER A 151 1.32 18.14 -13.93
N ALA A 152 2.21 18.79 -13.18
CA ALA A 152 3.23 18.15 -12.36
C ALA A 152 3.17 18.79 -10.97
N ILE A 153 2.79 18.02 -9.96
CA ILE A 153 2.57 18.51 -8.60
C ILE A 153 3.48 17.76 -7.65
N ASP A 154 4.19 18.51 -6.84
CA ASP A 154 5.05 18.02 -5.80
C ASP A 154 4.43 18.23 -4.41
N ASN A 155 4.74 17.35 -3.45
CA ASN A 155 4.19 17.42 -2.10
C ASN A 155 4.73 18.62 -1.31
N LYS A 156 5.94 19.10 -1.63
CA LYS A 156 6.62 20.23 -0.97
C LYS A 156 6.62 21.49 -1.83
N ASP A 157 7.02 21.37 -3.10
CA ASP A 157 7.21 22.50 -4.00
C ASP A 157 5.90 22.97 -4.66
N GLY A 158 4.83 22.15 -4.55
CA GLY A 158 3.54 22.43 -5.16
C GLY A 158 3.54 22.27 -6.67
N ASP A 159 3.01 23.24 -7.40
CA ASP A 159 2.90 23.17 -8.87
C ASP A 159 4.23 23.49 -9.55
N VAL A 160 4.85 22.45 -10.10
CA VAL A 160 6.10 22.51 -10.87
C VAL A 160 5.88 22.21 -12.37
N THR A 161 4.63 22.29 -12.85
CA THR A 161 4.25 22.00 -14.25
C THR A 161 5.10 22.79 -15.25
N GLY A 162 5.45 24.03 -14.92
CA GLY A 162 6.29 24.88 -15.76
C GLY A 162 7.73 24.39 -15.93
N ASN A 163 8.21 23.51 -15.05
CA ASN A 163 9.58 23.00 -15.04
C ASN A 163 9.69 21.67 -15.82
N VAL A 164 8.60 21.12 -16.34
CA VAL A 164 8.63 19.84 -17.07
C VAL A 164 9.38 19.99 -18.39
N VAL A 165 10.44 19.24 -18.53
CA VAL A 165 11.18 19.06 -19.78
C VAL A 165 10.50 17.98 -20.61
N ILE A 166 10.04 18.36 -21.79
CA ILE A 166 9.28 17.46 -22.68
C ILE A 166 10.18 17.06 -23.85
N GLY A 167 10.34 15.74 -24.03
CA GLY A 167 11.00 15.18 -25.18
C GLY A 167 10.25 15.44 -26.47
N ASN A 168 10.87 15.20 -27.59
CA ASN A 168 10.27 15.31 -28.91
C ASN A 168 10.41 13.99 -29.67
N ILE A 169 9.54 13.79 -30.66
CA ILE A 169 9.61 12.64 -31.57
C ILE A 169 9.64 13.09 -33.01
N ASP A 170 10.25 12.27 -33.88
CA ASP A 170 10.14 12.40 -35.32
C ASP A 170 8.87 11.68 -35.84
N THR A 171 7.94 12.41 -36.40
CA THR A 171 6.74 11.87 -37.06
C THR A 171 6.98 11.48 -38.53
N GLY A 172 8.17 11.76 -39.09
CA GLY A 172 8.52 11.43 -40.46
C GLY A 172 8.72 9.95 -40.75
N SER A 173 8.78 9.10 -39.74
CA SER A 173 8.85 7.64 -39.84
C SER A 173 7.75 6.96 -39.04
N THR A 174 7.13 5.89 -39.60
CA THR A 174 6.13 5.09 -38.90
C THR A 174 6.73 4.23 -37.81
N GLY A 175 5.92 3.80 -36.84
CA GLY A 175 6.27 2.91 -35.76
C GLY A 175 5.92 3.47 -34.39
N ASP A 176 6.21 2.66 -33.37
CA ASP A 176 5.99 3.04 -31.98
C ASP A 176 7.13 3.95 -31.50
N LYS A 177 6.75 5.04 -30.88
CA LYS A 177 7.67 6.05 -30.32
C LYS A 177 7.23 6.40 -28.92
N ALA A 178 8.10 7.07 -28.16
CA ALA A 178 7.80 7.51 -26.81
C ALA A 178 8.26 8.94 -26.60
N VAL A 179 7.40 9.76 -26.01
CA VAL A 179 7.75 11.09 -25.50
C VAL A 179 7.93 10.99 -24.00
N THR A 180 9.04 11.48 -23.50
CA THR A 180 9.31 11.58 -22.06
C THR A 180 8.98 12.97 -21.54
N TYR A 181 8.39 13.00 -20.33
CA TYR A 181 8.14 14.22 -19.56
C TYR A 181 8.97 14.07 -18.28
N THR A 182 10.01 14.87 -18.15
CA THR A 182 10.96 14.80 -17.04
C THR A 182 10.85 16.05 -16.20
N VAL A 183 10.74 15.91 -14.90
CA VAL A 183 10.71 17.02 -13.95
C VAL A 183 11.43 16.62 -12.68
N SER A 184 12.11 17.60 -12.07
CA SER A 184 12.69 17.46 -10.74
C SER A 184 12.15 18.55 -9.84
N ASP A 185 12.02 18.22 -8.54
CA ASP A 185 11.73 19.17 -7.48
C ASP A 185 13.00 19.95 -7.05
N SER A 186 12.86 20.81 -6.04
CA SER A 186 13.96 21.58 -5.46
C SER A 186 14.91 20.73 -4.59
N SER A 187 14.46 19.54 -4.16
CA SER A 187 15.23 18.58 -3.37
C SER A 187 16.08 17.64 -4.25
N GLY A 188 15.84 17.65 -5.57
CA GLY A 188 16.55 16.84 -6.56
C GLY A 188 15.89 15.50 -6.88
N ASN A 189 14.68 15.23 -6.35
CA ASN A 189 13.95 14.03 -6.73
C ASN A 189 13.36 14.21 -8.13
N GLN A 190 13.51 13.19 -8.97
CA GLN A 190 13.13 13.26 -10.37
C GLN A 190 12.02 12.26 -10.70
N THR A 191 11.06 12.71 -11.51
CA THR A 191 10.02 11.88 -12.11
C THR A 191 10.11 11.93 -13.62
N VAL A 192 9.91 10.76 -14.26
CA VAL A 192 9.79 10.62 -15.70
C VAL A 192 8.46 9.93 -16.03
N ALA A 193 7.58 10.64 -16.73
CA ALA A 193 6.38 10.07 -17.30
C ALA A 193 6.55 9.86 -18.82
N THR A 194 5.81 8.90 -19.38
CA THR A 194 5.94 8.53 -20.79
C THR A 194 4.58 8.55 -21.48
N LEU A 195 4.52 9.21 -22.65
CA LEU A 195 3.41 9.13 -23.60
C LEU A 195 3.84 8.24 -24.78
N ASN A 196 3.13 7.15 -24.99
CA ASN A 196 3.33 6.27 -26.14
C ASN A 196 2.68 6.86 -27.37
N VAL A 197 3.40 6.94 -28.47
CA VAL A 197 2.93 7.52 -29.73
C VAL A 197 3.10 6.52 -30.85
N LYS A 198 1.99 6.09 -31.45
CA LYS A 198 2.01 5.25 -32.66
C LYS A 198 1.93 6.13 -33.90
N VAL A 199 3.03 6.23 -34.65
CA VAL A 199 3.05 6.93 -35.94
C VAL A 199 2.66 5.95 -37.04
N TYR A 200 1.59 6.22 -37.76
CA TYR A 200 1.04 5.34 -38.79
C TYR A 200 0.74 6.07 -40.10
N THR A 201 0.58 5.33 -41.20
CA THR A 201 -0.05 5.85 -42.44
C THR A 201 -1.50 5.42 -42.50
N PRO A 202 -2.43 6.24 -43.10
CA PRO A 202 -3.82 5.81 -43.23
C PRO A 202 -3.97 4.43 -43.89
N GLY A 203 -3.17 4.14 -44.92
CA GLY A 203 -3.15 2.83 -45.56
C GLY A 203 -2.75 1.65 -44.64
N SER A 204 -1.84 1.87 -43.69
CA SER A 204 -1.47 0.80 -42.74
C SER A 204 -2.62 0.50 -41.77
N LYS A 205 -3.40 1.47 -41.37
CA LYS A 205 -4.57 1.29 -40.49
C LYS A 205 -5.70 0.53 -41.17
N ILE A 206 -5.93 0.84 -42.46
CA ILE A 206 -6.88 0.09 -43.32
C ILE A 206 -6.44 -1.39 -43.39
N LEU A 207 -5.16 -1.66 -43.67
CA LEU A 207 -4.63 -3.02 -43.71
C LEU A 207 -4.74 -3.74 -42.35
N GLU A 208 -4.39 -3.08 -41.25
CA GLU A 208 -4.53 -3.63 -39.91
C GLU A 208 -5.98 -4.04 -39.63
N THR A 209 -6.95 -3.15 -39.96
CA THR A 209 -8.38 -3.44 -39.85
C THR A 209 -8.81 -4.62 -40.74
N ALA A 210 -8.34 -4.67 -41.99
CA ALA A 210 -8.62 -5.76 -42.89
C ALA A 210 -8.10 -7.11 -42.39
N TYR A 211 -6.86 -7.15 -41.83
CA TYR A 211 -6.28 -8.36 -41.27
C TYR A 211 -7.08 -8.94 -40.09
N THR A 212 -7.78 -8.12 -39.29
CA THR A 212 -8.63 -8.60 -38.20
C THR A 212 -9.81 -9.43 -38.69
N LYS A 213 -10.13 -9.36 -39.98
CA LYS A 213 -11.27 -10.04 -40.63
C LYS A 213 -10.85 -11.21 -41.53
N LEU A 214 -9.58 -11.56 -41.55
CA LEU A 214 -9.14 -12.78 -42.24
C LEU A 214 -9.88 -14.02 -41.71
N GLY A 215 -10.41 -14.83 -42.64
CA GLY A 215 -11.19 -16.03 -42.31
C GLY A 215 -12.68 -15.76 -42.09
N SER A 216 -13.16 -14.51 -42.17
CA SER A 216 -14.59 -14.24 -42.15
C SER A 216 -15.27 -14.87 -43.38
N PRO A 217 -16.46 -15.51 -43.24
CA PRO A 217 -17.14 -16.14 -44.34
C PRO A 217 -17.65 -15.16 -45.39
N TYR A 218 -17.55 -15.55 -46.66
CA TYR A 218 -18.19 -14.79 -47.74
C TYR A 218 -19.67 -15.07 -47.75
N VAL A 219 -20.49 -14.03 -47.70
CA VAL A 219 -21.95 -14.08 -47.82
C VAL A 219 -22.40 -12.94 -48.72
N TRP A 220 -23.12 -13.27 -49.81
CA TRP A 220 -23.61 -12.31 -50.76
C TRP A 220 -24.52 -11.25 -50.12
N GLY A 221 -24.21 -9.95 -50.35
CA GLY A 221 -24.92 -8.83 -49.77
C GLY A 221 -24.60 -8.53 -48.30
N ALA A 222 -23.67 -9.24 -47.69
CA ALA A 222 -23.26 -9.01 -46.30
C ALA A 222 -22.24 -7.86 -46.21
N THR A 223 -22.44 -6.96 -45.23
CA THR A 223 -21.62 -5.75 -45.00
C THR A 223 -20.85 -5.79 -43.69
N GLY A 224 -20.74 -6.97 -43.02
CA GLY A 224 -20.05 -7.14 -41.74
C GLY A 224 -20.98 -7.17 -40.54
N PRO A 225 -20.44 -7.32 -39.30
CA PRO A 225 -19.01 -7.46 -38.97
C PRO A 225 -18.49 -8.93 -39.02
N ASN A 226 -19.36 -9.94 -39.16
CA ASN A 226 -19.02 -11.38 -39.06
C ASN A 226 -18.92 -12.09 -40.41
N SER A 227 -19.48 -11.49 -41.49
CA SER A 227 -19.43 -11.98 -42.87
C SER A 227 -19.46 -10.82 -43.84
N PHE A 228 -18.90 -11.01 -45.02
CA PHE A 228 -18.78 -9.94 -46.01
C PHE A 228 -18.96 -10.46 -47.40
N ASP A 229 -19.48 -9.61 -48.31
CA ASP A 229 -19.18 -9.69 -49.75
C ASP A 229 -17.99 -8.80 -50.10
N CYS A 230 -17.60 -8.73 -51.36
CA CYS A 230 -16.45 -7.94 -51.81
C CYS A 230 -16.61 -6.45 -51.55
N SER A 231 -17.80 -5.89 -51.81
CA SER A 231 -18.12 -4.47 -51.60
C SER A 231 -18.33 -4.16 -50.11
N GLY A 232 -19.00 -5.05 -49.39
CA GLY A 232 -19.25 -4.92 -47.98
C GLY A 232 -17.95 -4.93 -47.15
N PHE A 233 -16.99 -5.81 -47.50
CA PHE A 233 -15.66 -5.80 -46.86
C PHE A 233 -14.94 -4.48 -47.14
N THR A 234 -14.90 -4.03 -48.38
CA THR A 234 -14.23 -2.79 -48.73
C THR A 234 -14.83 -1.60 -47.99
N SER A 235 -16.16 -1.46 -47.98
CA SER A 235 -16.84 -0.38 -47.24
C SER A 235 -16.66 -0.46 -45.73
N TRP A 236 -16.42 -1.66 -45.20
CA TRP A 236 -16.26 -1.86 -43.77
C TRP A 236 -14.86 -1.49 -43.26
N VAL A 237 -13.81 -1.66 -44.10
CA VAL A 237 -12.42 -1.36 -43.74
C VAL A 237 -12.02 0.10 -44.05
N TYR A 238 -12.71 0.82 -44.93
CA TYR A 238 -12.52 2.22 -45.26
C TYR A 238 -13.40 3.13 -44.40
#